data_e76f6337aafddfc2bb7628bfd204fa81
#
_entry.id   e76f6337aafddfc2bb7628bfd204fa81
#
_cell.length_a   1.000
_cell.length_b   1.000
_cell.length_c   1.000
_cell.angle_alpha   90.00
_cell.angle_beta   90.00
_cell.angle_gamma   90.00
#
_symmetry.space_group_name_H-M   'P 1'
#
loop_
_entity.id
_entity.type
_entity.pdbx_description
1 polymer ?
#
loop_
_entity_poly.entity_id
_entity_poly.type
_entity_poly.pdbx_seq_one_letter_code
_entity_poly.pdbx_strand_id
1 'polypeptide(L)'
;MKSFLSLLLLGLISLVQALSSTGNRLLVVLEEASDKSKYSSFFGDLESRGYSVTYESPKSSGLSLFKHGNLAYDHLVLLPPKSKGFGPQLTPNILVDYVNNNGNVLLALSADQPIPAAVASLLLEFDVTLPPERSALVVDHINYDTKSAADKHDVLLIPAPKSLKPGVKNYFGVDGTLAVPRAVGQLLGNASPLLAPILRAPETAYSYNPKEDEALEDVFASGAQLSLISAFQARNSARFTVLGSAEMLQDTWFNAQVKAPKATQTTSTANKAFAEKLSAWTFQEIGVLKVGKVQHYLNEGKVKDSTNLSVSEFPEINPVMYRIKNDVHYSIELSEYDGDRLVPFVPSSEDSLQLEFSMLSPFHRLALKPTSRTATSTIFSTTFTVPDQHGIFNFIVNYKRPFLSNVYEKRTVTVRHFAHDEWPRSFVISGAYPWIAGIGVTATGWLIFVAVWLYSKPDESKAKRTQ
;
A
#
# COMPACT_ATOMS: atom_id res chain seq x y z
N MET A 1 -35.27 38.89 7.67
CA MET A 1 -35.72 37.51 7.96
C MET A 1 -35.56 36.56 6.77
N LYS A 2 -35.94 36.94 5.53
CA LYS A 2 -35.81 36.04 4.37
C LYS A 2 -34.34 35.67 4.00
N SER A 3 -33.37 36.58 4.20
CA SER A 3 -31.96 36.28 3.91
C SER A 3 -31.29 35.40 4.96
N PHE A 4 -31.77 35.42 6.21
CA PHE A 4 -31.28 34.53 7.27
C PHE A 4 -31.78 33.09 7.09
N LEU A 5 -32.99 32.94 6.57
CA LEU A 5 -33.55 31.62 6.27
C LEU A 5 -32.87 30.95 5.08
N SER A 6 -32.43 31.72 4.07
CA SER A 6 -31.66 31.19 2.94
C SER A 6 -30.24 30.83 3.34
N LEU A 7 -29.61 31.57 4.28
CA LEU A 7 -28.30 31.20 4.82
C LEU A 7 -28.37 29.95 5.71
N LEU A 8 -29.47 29.78 6.46
CA LEU A 8 -29.73 28.60 7.27
C LEU A 8 -30.03 27.37 6.40
N LEU A 9 -30.71 27.56 5.26
CA LEU A 9 -30.95 26.47 4.30
C LEU A 9 -29.66 26.07 3.54
N LEU A 10 -28.74 27.02 3.27
CA LEU A 10 -27.42 26.72 2.72
C LEU A 10 -26.50 26.05 3.76
N GLY A 11 -26.69 26.35 5.05
CA GLY A 11 -25.95 25.68 6.12
C GLY A 11 -26.45 24.27 6.44
N LEU A 12 -27.66 23.90 5.99
CA LEU A 12 -28.27 22.57 6.16
C LEU A 12 -28.05 21.63 4.96
N ILE A 13 -27.47 22.12 3.88
CA ILE A 13 -26.77 21.26 2.93
C ILE A 13 -25.43 20.93 3.60
N SER A 14 -25.48 20.20 4.71
CA SER A 14 -24.35 19.35 5.10
C SER A 14 -24.11 18.50 3.86
N LEU A 15 -23.04 18.81 3.15
CA LEU A 15 -22.46 17.93 2.16
C LEU A 15 -22.33 16.59 2.88
N VAL A 16 -23.24 15.67 2.60
CA VAL A 16 -23.04 14.26 2.94
C VAL A 16 -21.84 13.87 2.09
N GLN A 17 -20.68 14.11 2.63
CA GLN A 17 -19.44 13.69 2.01
C GLN A 17 -19.42 12.19 2.17
N ALA A 18 -19.35 11.47 1.06
CA ALA A 18 -19.14 10.04 1.12
C ALA A 18 -17.87 9.76 1.91
N LEU A 19 -17.89 8.70 2.69
CA LEU A 19 -16.74 8.25 3.49
C LEU A 19 -15.56 7.79 2.62
N SER A 20 -15.73 7.69 1.30
CA SER A 20 -14.67 7.30 0.36
C SER A 20 -13.73 8.45 0.01
N SER A 21 -12.43 8.14 0.00
CA SER A 21 -11.37 9.09 -0.40
C SER A 21 -11.32 9.37 -1.90
N THR A 22 -11.97 8.55 -2.75
CA THR A 22 -11.89 8.63 -4.22
C THR A 22 -13.16 9.14 -4.90
N GLY A 23 -14.26 9.28 -4.17
CA GLY A 23 -15.53 9.80 -4.68
C GLY A 23 -16.72 9.03 -4.17
N ASN A 24 -17.92 9.44 -4.61
CA ASN A 24 -19.18 8.89 -4.11
C ASN A 24 -20.08 8.27 -5.18
N ARG A 25 -19.70 8.33 -6.47
CA ARG A 25 -20.53 7.82 -7.56
C ARG A 25 -20.36 6.31 -7.66
N LEU A 26 -21.38 5.56 -7.27
CA LEU A 26 -21.41 4.11 -7.28
C LEU A 26 -22.37 3.58 -8.35
N LEU A 27 -21.88 2.74 -9.23
CA LEU A 27 -22.68 1.98 -10.18
C LEU A 27 -22.88 0.55 -9.67
N VAL A 28 -24.12 0.11 -9.61
CA VAL A 28 -24.49 -1.28 -9.33
C VAL A 28 -25.08 -1.89 -10.59
N VAL A 29 -24.46 -2.96 -11.07
CA VAL A 29 -24.94 -3.70 -12.25
C VAL A 29 -25.73 -4.90 -11.80
N LEU A 30 -27.02 -4.89 -12.10
CA LEU A 30 -28.02 -5.93 -11.80
C LEU A 30 -28.69 -6.37 -13.08
N GLU A 31 -28.92 -7.66 -13.29
CA GLU A 31 -29.64 -8.11 -14.48
C GLU A 31 -31.14 -7.84 -14.36
N GLU A 32 -31.74 -8.06 -13.19
CA GLU A 32 -33.16 -7.82 -12.92
C GLU A 32 -33.32 -6.79 -11.78
N ALA A 33 -34.21 -5.82 -11.99
CA ALA A 33 -34.48 -4.81 -10.95
C ALA A 33 -35.12 -5.43 -9.70
N SER A 34 -35.80 -6.58 -9.82
CA SER A 34 -36.36 -7.35 -8.71
C SER A 34 -35.30 -7.88 -7.75
N ASP A 35 -34.07 -8.16 -8.23
CA ASP A 35 -32.99 -8.67 -7.39
C ASP A 35 -32.51 -7.61 -6.40
N LYS A 36 -32.78 -6.32 -6.64
CA LYS A 36 -32.45 -5.23 -5.70
C LYS A 36 -33.04 -5.49 -4.30
N SER A 37 -34.24 -6.05 -4.22
CA SER A 37 -34.91 -6.32 -2.94
C SER A 37 -34.18 -7.36 -2.08
N LYS A 38 -33.42 -8.26 -2.68
CA LYS A 38 -32.64 -9.27 -1.96
C LYS A 38 -31.42 -8.69 -1.20
N TYR A 39 -30.91 -7.53 -1.64
CA TYR A 39 -29.74 -6.84 -1.11
C TYR A 39 -30.09 -5.49 -0.48
N SER A 40 -31.34 -5.32 0.00
CA SER A 40 -31.85 -4.02 0.43
C SER A 40 -31.06 -3.43 1.58
N SER A 41 -30.63 -4.25 2.54
CA SER A 41 -29.81 -3.84 3.68
C SER A 41 -28.39 -3.44 3.26
N PHE A 42 -27.80 -4.15 2.31
CA PHE A 42 -26.48 -3.83 1.79
C PHE A 42 -26.46 -2.49 1.03
N PHE A 43 -27.43 -2.30 0.15
CA PHE A 43 -27.54 -1.04 -0.59
C PHE A 43 -27.94 0.14 0.31
N GLY A 44 -28.85 -0.08 1.27
CA GLY A 44 -29.21 0.92 2.26
C GLY A 44 -28.03 1.36 3.13
N ASP A 45 -27.15 0.44 3.47
CA ASP A 45 -25.91 0.77 4.17
C ASP A 45 -24.98 1.66 3.30
N LEU A 46 -24.78 1.33 2.02
CA LEU A 46 -24.00 2.15 1.09
C LEU A 46 -24.60 3.56 0.91
N GLU A 47 -25.92 3.66 0.74
CA GLU A 47 -26.61 4.94 0.64
C GLU A 47 -26.48 5.76 1.93
N SER A 48 -26.55 5.11 3.11
CA SER A 48 -26.36 5.77 4.41
C SER A 48 -24.95 6.33 4.62
N ARG A 49 -23.94 5.70 3.99
CA ARG A 49 -22.56 6.16 3.97
C ARG A 49 -22.27 7.25 2.94
N GLY A 50 -23.33 7.76 2.26
CA GLY A 50 -23.25 8.90 1.34
C GLY A 50 -22.93 8.57 -0.11
N TYR A 51 -22.99 7.30 -0.52
CA TYR A 51 -22.84 6.94 -1.93
C TYR A 51 -24.07 7.32 -2.75
N SER A 52 -23.83 7.88 -3.93
CA SER A 52 -24.86 8.09 -4.95
C SER A 52 -24.97 6.84 -5.80
N VAL A 53 -25.90 5.96 -5.43
CA VAL A 53 -26.05 4.64 -6.06
C VAL A 53 -26.89 4.74 -7.32
N THR A 54 -26.32 4.34 -8.46
CA THR A 54 -27.03 4.19 -9.74
C THR A 54 -27.17 2.71 -10.06
N TYR A 55 -28.37 2.28 -10.44
CA TYR A 55 -28.68 0.90 -10.79
C TYR A 55 -28.87 0.79 -12.30
N GLU A 56 -28.10 -0.09 -12.94
CA GLU A 56 -28.18 -0.32 -14.38
C GLU A 56 -28.21 -1.83 -14.70
N SER A 57 -28.90 -2.15 -15.81
CA SER A 57 -28.86 -3.51 -16.35
C SER A 57 -27.67 -3.67 -17.29
N PRO A 58 -27.03 -4.87 -17.37
CA PRO A 58 -25.98 -5.17 -18.37
C PRO A 58 -26.42 -4.90 -19.81
N LYS A 59 -27.72 -4.91 -20.08
CA LYS A 59 -28.33 -4.69 -21.43
C LYS A 59 -28.71 -3.23 -21.69
N SER A 60 -28.49 -2.33 -20.72
CA SER A 60 -28.81 -0.92 -20.87
C SER A 60 -27.90 -0.27 -21.91
N SER A 61 -28.51 0.40 -22.89
CA SER A 61 -27.75 1.17 -23.91
C SER A 61 -27.08 2.42 -23.36
N GLY A 62 -27.53 2.91 -22.20
CA GLY A 62 -26.97 4.08 -21.51
C GLY A 62 -25.78 3.76 -20.62
N LEU A 63 -25.49 2.48 -20.40
CA LEU A 63 -24.39 2.04 -19.56
C LEU A 63 -23.04 2.40 -20.19
N SER A 64 -22.26 3.23 -19.52
CA SER A 64 -20.89 3.53 -19.93
C SER A 64 -20.07 3.88 -18.71
N LEU A 65 -18.90 3.24 -18.55
CA LEU A 65 -17.96 3.53 -17.45
C LEU A 65 -17.16 4.81 -17.70
N PHE A 66 -17.05 5.23 -18.95
CA PHE A 66 -16.30 6.41 -19.33
C PHE A 66 -17.19 7.41 -20.07
N LYS A 67 -17.09 8.70 -19.69
CA LYS A 67 -17.70 9.82 -20.38
C LYS A 67 -16.64 10.84 -20.73
N HIS A 68 -16.46 11.10 -22.01
CA HIS A 68 -15.45 12.05 -22.50
C HIS A 68 -14.00 11.78 -21.97
N GLY A 69 -13.64 10.49 -21.84
CA GLY A 69 -12.33 10.08 -21.35
C GLY A 69 -12.17 10.06 -19.82
N ASN A 70 -13.16 10.52 -19.06
CA ASN A 70 -13.16 10.50 -17.60
C ASN A 70 -14.07 9.39 -17.08
N LEU A 71 -13.80 8.91 -15.84
CA LEU A 71 -14.67 7.96 -15.16
C LEU A 71 -16.06 8.57 -14.94
N ALA A 72 -17.10 7.86 -15.36
CA ALA A 72 -18.49 8.22 -15.05
C ALA A 72 -18.85 7.88 -13.60
N TYR A 73 -18.27 6.82 -13.07
CA TYR A 73 -18.48 6.30 -11.72
C TYR A 73 -17.13 6.05 -11.06
N ASP A 74 -17.04 6.24 -9.75
CA ASP A 74 -15.81 6.04 -8.97
C ASP A 74 -15.71 4.59 -8.49
N HIS A 75 -16.87 3.97 -8.27
CA HIS A 75 -16.99 2.61 -7.76
C HIS A 75 -17.99 1.79 -8.56
N LEU A 76 -17.74 0.49 -8.63
CA LEU A 76 -18.53 -0.47 -9.39
C LEU A 76 -18.83 -1.70 -8.55
N VAL A 77 -20.10 -2.08 -8.47
CA VAL A 77 -20.53 -3.38 -7.93
C VAL A 77 -21.10 -4.21 -9.08
N LEU A 78 -20.50 -5.36 -9.31
CA LEU A 78 -20.94 -6.33 -10.30
C LEU A 78 -21.54 -7.53 -9.59
N LEU A 79 -22.85 -7.70 -9.69
CA LEU A 79 -23.54 -8.89 -9.20
C LEU A 79 -23.59 -9.98 -10.29
N PRO A 80 -23.77 -11.26 -9.92
CA PRO A 80 -23.70 -12.36 -10.87
C PRO A 80 -24.74 -12.16 -11.99
N PRO A 81 -24.31 -12.16 -13.27
CA PRO A 81 -25.24 -12.07 -14.39
C PRO A 81 -25.87 -13.45 -14.65
N LYS A 82 -27.16 -13.48 -14.95
CA LYS A 82 -27.88 -14.68 -15.43
C LYS A 82 -27.60 -14.94 -16.90
N SER A 83 -27.10 -13.93 -17.62
CA SER A 83 -26.73 -13.99 -19.03
C SER A 83 -25.26 -14.40 -19.24
N LYS A 84 -24.85 -14.57 -20.50
CA LYS A 84 -23.49 -15.01 -20.86
C LYS A 84 -22.37 -14.00 -20.50
N GLY A 85 -22.68 -12.85 -19.91
CA GLY A 85 -21.71 -11.81 -19.51
C GLY A 85 -22.38 -10.50 -19.15
N PHE A 86 -21.57 -9.49 -18.87
CA PHE A 86 -22.04 -8.14 -18.51
C PHE A 86 -22.37 -7.23 -19.72
N GLY A 87 -22.48 -7.81 -20.92
CA GLY A 87 -22.79 -7.06 -22.12
C GLY A 87 -21.58 -6.38 -22.77
N PRO A 88 -21.78 -5.69 -23.91
CA PRO A 88 -20.69 -5.12 -24.70
C PRO A 88 -20.03 -3.91 -24.05
N GLN A 89 -20.67 -3.26 -23.10
CA GLN A 89 -20.16 -2.06 -22.42
C GLN A 89 -19.27 -2.40 -21.20
N LEU A 90 -19.26 -3.67 -20.74
CA LEU A 90 -18.51 -4.15 -19.60
C LEU A 90 -17.64 -5.36 -20.02
N THR A 91 -16.87 -5.19 -21.09
CA THR A 91 -15.91 -6.22 -21.51
C THR A 91 -14.72 -6.29 -20.54
N PRO A 92 -13.99 -7.41 -20.47
CA PRO A 92 -12.80 -7.54 -19.63
C PRO A 92 -11.80 -6.40 -19.83
N ASN A 93 -11.52 -5.98 -21.07
CA ASN A 93 -10.61 -4.89 -21.36
C ASN A 93 -11.09 -3.55 -20.78
N ILE A 94 -12.37 -3.22 -20.92
CA ILE A 94 -12.95 -1.99 -20.36
C ILE A 94 -12.87 -2.00 -18.83
N LEU A 95 -13.06 -3.16 -18.20
CA LEU A 95 -12.96 -3.29 -16.74
C LEU A 95 -11.50 -3.18 -16.26
N VAL A 96 -10.55 -3.71 -17.00
CA VAL A 96 -9.11 -3.51 -16.73
C VAL A 96 -8.74 -2.03 -16.89
N ASP A 97 -9.19 -1.38 -17.96
CA ASP A 97 -8.98 0.05 -18.16
C ASP A 97 -9.64 0.91 -17.05
N TYR A 98 -10.80 0.48 -16.57
CA TYR A 98 -11.47 1.14 -15.45
C TYR A 98 -10.62 1.10 -14.17
N VAL A 99 -10.04 -0.06 -13.83
CA VAL A 99 -9.12 -0.21 -12.69
C VAL A 99 -7.83 0.61 -12.92
N ASN A 100 -7.30 0.62 -14.13
CA ASN A 100 -6.11 1.42 -14.49
C ASN A 100 -6.35 2.93 -14.34
N ASN A 101 -7.60 3.38 -14.45
CA ASN A 101 -8.00 4.77 -14.24
C ASN A 101 -8.52 5.06 -12.82
N ASN A 102 -8.11 4.29 -11.82
CA ASN A 102 -8.46 4.41 -10.40
C ASN A 102 -9.91 4.05 -10.04
N GLY A 103 -10.62 3.32 -10.87
CA GLY A 103 -11.93 2.77 -10.54
C GLY A 103 -11.82 1.60 -9.58
N ASN A 104 -12.71 1.54 -8.59
CA ASN A 104 -12.74 0.44 -7.61
C ASN A 104 -13.90 -0.51 -7.94
N VAL A 105 -13.65 -1.82 -7.82
CA VAL A 105 -14.61 -2.84 -8.24
C VAL A 105 -14.84 -3.87 -7.14
N LEU A 106 -16.09 -4.16 -6.84
CA LEU A 106 -16.56 -5.31 -6.08
C LEU A 106 -17.28 -6.27 -7.03
N LEU A 107 -16.64 -7.37 -7.36
CA LEU A 107 -17.24 -8.44 -8.18
C LEU A 107 -17.71 -9.57 -7.27
N ALA A 108 -19.00 -9.86 -7.32
CA ALA A 108 -19.57 -11.00 -6.63
C ALA A 108 -19.88 -12.14 -7.61
N LEU A 109 -19.49 -13.35 -7.24
CA LEU A 109 -19.75 -14.58 -7.97
C LEU A 109 -20.91 -15.35 -7.34
N SER A 110 -21.47 -16.29 -8.04
CA SER A 110 -22.46 -17.25 -7.53
C SER A 110 -22.29 -18.58 -8.23
N ALA A 111 -22.44 -19.68 -7.48
CA ALA A 111 -22.46 -21.01 -8.04
C ALA A 111 -23.84 -21.45 -8.56
N ASP A 112 -24.90 -20.67 -8.29
CA ASP A 112 -26.25 -20.94 -8.79
C ASP A 112 -26.34 -20.88 -10.33
N GLN A 113 -25.51 -20.04 -10.92
CA GLN A 113 -25.45 -19.82 -12.36
C GLN A 113 -24.05 -20.13 -12.88
N PRO A 114 -23.93 -20.71 -14.09
CA PRO A 114 -22.62 -20.91 -14.68
C PRO A 114 -21.87 -19.59 -14.88
N ILE A 115 -20.65 -19.51 -14.39
CA ILE A 115 -19.86 -18.29 -14.48
C ILE A 115 -19.55 -17.99 -15.96
N PRO A 116 -19.83 -16.76 -16.45
CA PRO A 116 -19.53 -16.39 -17.83
C PRO A 116 -18.04 -16.46 -18.15
N ALA A 117 -17.71 -16.89 -19.38
CA ALA A 117 -16.32 -16.95 -19.83
C ALA A 117 -15.60 -15.58 -19.77
N ALA A 118 -16.32 -14.50 -20.03
CA ALA A 118 -15.79 -13.15 -19.92
C ALA A 118 -15.34 -12.81 -18.48
N VAL A 119 -16.09 -13.26 -17.47
CA VAL A 119 -15.73 -13.07 -16.06
C VAL A 119 -14.49 -13.89 -15.71
N ALA A 120 -14.44 -15.15 -16.16
CA ALA A 120 -13.27 -16.00 -15.94
C ALA A 120 -12.01 -15.43 -16.62
N SER A 121 -12.12 -14.91 -17.86
CA SER A 121 -11.02 -14.23 -18.54
C SER A 121 -10.56 -12.97 -17.83
N LEU A 122 -11.49 -12.16 -17.30
CA LEU A 122 -11.16 -10.96 -16.52
C LEU A 122 -10.37 -11.34 -15.26
N LEU A 123 -10.82 -12.36 -14.53
CA LEU A 123 -10.16 -12.80 -13.31
C LEU A 123 -8.78 -13.37 -13.56
N LEU A 124 -8.60 -14.04 -14.69
CA LEU A 124 -7.30 -14.57 -15.10
C LEU A 124 -6.28 -13.44 -15.34
N GLU A 125 -6.70 -12.28 -15.87
CA GLU A 125 -5.82 -11.08 -15.99
C GLU A 125 -5.33 -10.58 -14.62
N PHE A 126 -6.06 -10.84 -13.55
CA PHE A 126 -5.66 -10.51 -12.18
C PHE A 126 -5.00 -11.67 -11.43
N ASP A 127 -4.57 -12.72 -12.13
CA ASP A 127 -3.93 -13.93 -11.57
C ASP A 127 -4.85 -14.71 -10.62
N VAL A 128 -6.17 -14.66 -10.87
CA VAL A 128 -7.20 -15.42 -10.15
C VAL A 128 -7.77 -16.46 -11.08
N THR A 129 -7.54 -17.73 -10.77
CA THR A 129 -8.05 -18.87 -11.56
C THR A 129 -9.32 -19.41 -10.90
N LEU A 130 -10.35 -19.60 -11.70
CA LEU A 130 -11.60 -20.24 -11.30
C LEU A 130 -11.62 -21.71 -11.73
N PRO A 131 -12.47 -22.56 -11.11
CA PRO A 131 -12.68 -23.93 -11.57
C PRO A 131 -13.05 -23.98 -13.06
N PRO A 132 -12.53 -24.96 -13.81
CA PRO A 132 -12.92 -25.16 -15.20
C PRO A 132 -14.40 -25.47 -15.34
N GLU A 133 -14.98 -26.18 -14.38
CA GLU A 133 -16.40 -26.44 -14.26
C GLU A 133 -17.08 -25.19 -13.72
N ARG A 134 -17.82 -24.48 -14.56
CA ARG A 134 -18.42 -23.18 -14.28
C ARG A 134 -19.50 -23.18 -13.22
N SER A 135 -19.98 -24.35 -12.80
CA SER A 135 -20.98 -24.56 -11.75
C SER A 135 -20.37 -25.18 -10.49
N ALA A 136 -19.05 -25.31 -10.42
CA ALA A 136 -18.38 -25.82 -9.24
C ALA A 136 -18.54 -24.89 -8.06
N LEU A 137 -18.75 -25.48 -6.89
CA LEU A 137 -18.88 -24.82 -5.61
C LEU A 137 -17.97 -25.45 -4.56
N VAL A 138 -17.76 -24.76 -3.47
CA VAL A 138 -16.97 -25.27 -2.35
C VAL A 138 -17.89 -25.92 -1.33
N VAL A 139 -17.54 -27.14 -0.94
CA VAL A 139 -18.25 -27.90 0.09
C VAL A 139 -17.31 -28.28 1.24
N ASP A 140 -17.89 -28.40 2.43
CA ASP A 140 -17.16 -28.85 3.63
C ASP A 140 -18.09 -29.70 4.48
N HIS A 141 -17.71 -30.94 4.74
CA HIS A 141 -18.50 -31.90 5.52
C HIS A 141 -18.30 -31.76 7.04
N ILE A 142 -17.43 -30.85 7.47
CA ILE A 142 -17.13 -30.62 8.88
C ILE A 142 -17.60 -29.23 9.34
N ASN A 143 -17.42 -28.19 8.52
CA ASN A 143 -17.69 -26.81 8.88
C ASN A 143 -18.85 -26.24 8.03
N TYR A 144 -20.03 -26.79 8.16
CA TYR A 144 -21.22 -26.40 7.42
C TYR A 144 -22.40 -26.05 8.35
N ASP A 145 -23.42 -25.39 7.80
CA ASP A 145 -24.65 -25.10 8.54
C ASP A 145 -25.63 -26.27 8.48
N THR A 146 -25.95 -26.83 9.63
CA THR A 146 -26.88 -27.97 9.75
C THR A 146 -28.35 -27.57 9.55
N LYS A 147 -28.68 -26.27 9.54
CA LYS A 147 -30.05 -25.80 9.36
C LYS A 147 -30.43 -25.65 7.90
N SER A 148 -29.56 -25.07 7.13
CA SER A 148 -29.84 -24.72 5.73
C SER A 148 -29.16 -25.66 4.71
N ALA A 149 -28.12 -26.38 5.13
CA ALA A 149 -27.30 -27.22 4.23
C ALA A 149 -27.02 -28.62 4.77
N ALA A 150 -28.00 -29.21 5.47
CA ALA A 150 -27.85 -30.54 6.09
C ALA A 150 -27.51 -31.65 5.09
N ASP A 151 -28.01 -31.59 3.86
CA ASP A 151 -27.81 -32.62 2.84
C ASP A 151 -26.67 -32.30 1.85
N LYS A 152 -26.47 -31.01 1.56
CA LYS A 152 -25.55 -30.58 0.49
C LYS A 152 -24.19 -30.10 1.00
N HIS A 153 -24.11 -29.71 2.26
CA HIS A 153 -22.91 -29.17 2.92
C HIS A 153 -22.27 -27.97 2.15
N ASP A 154 -23.13 -27.19 1.46
CA ASP A 154 -22.75 -26.12 0.56
C ASP A 154 -22.78 -24.71 1.20
N VAL A 155 -23.13 -24.63 2.50
CA VAL A 155 -23.05 -23.40 3.32
C VAL A 155 -21.95 -23.55 4.33
N LEU A 156 -20.82 -22.90 4.06
CA LEU A 156 -19.64 -22.96 4.90
C LEU A 156 -19.77 -22.02 6.11
N LEU A 157 -19.41 -22.51 7.28
CA LEU A 157 -19.30 -21.72 8.50
C LEU A 157 -17.84 -21.49 8.84
N ILE A 158 -17.37 -20.26 8.71
CA ILE A 158 -15.97 -19.89 8.85
C ILE A 158 -15.83 -18.79 9.89
N PRO A 159 -14.94 -18.89 10.86
CA PRO A 159 -14.66 -17.78 11.76
C PRO A 159 -14.12 -16.59 10.96
N ALA A 160 -14.55 -15.39 11.29
CA ALA A 160 -14.07 -14.18 10.64
C ALA A 160 -12.54 -14.07 10.79
N PRO A 161 -11.82 -13.54 9.78
CA PRO A 161 -10.37 -13.52 9.76
C PRO A 161 -9.83 -12.60 10.87
N LYS A 162 -9.10 -13.16 11.84
CA LYS A 162 -8.47 -12.41 12.94
C LYS A 162 -7.11 -11.85 12.53
N SER A 163 -6.36 -12.57 11.71
CA SER A 163 -5.07 -12.14 11.15
C SER A 163 -4.93 -12.68 9.74
N LEU A 164 -4.50 -11.84 8.81
CA LEU A 164 -4.33 -12.20 7.39
C LEU A 164 -2.88 -12.64 7.11
N LYS A 165 -1.92 -11.85 7.55
CA LYS A 165 -0.48 -12.12 7.47
C LYS A 165 0.22 -11.42 8.64
N PRO A 166 1.36 -11.93 9.13
CA PRO A 166 2.18 -11.21 10.10
C PRO A 166 2.57 -9.83 9.57
N GLY A 167 2.54 -8.82 10.42
CA GLY A 167 2.91 -7.45 10.05
C GLY A 167 1.90 -6.67 9.19
N VAL A 168 0.77 -7.28 8.79
CA VAL A 168 -0.26 -6.62 7.99
C VAL A 168 -1.47 -6.28 8.86
N LYS A 169 -1.90 -5.00 8.81
CA LYS A 169 -3.10 -4.54 9.51
C LYS A 169 -4.34 -5.23 8.93
N ASN A 170 -5.15 -5.81 9.78
CA ASN A 170 -6.40 -6.44 9.38
C ASN A 170 -7.56 -5.45 9.39
N TYR A 171 -8.07 -5.11 8.22
CA TYR A 171 -9.22 -4.22 8.03
C TYR A 171 -10.57 -4.96 8.02
N PHE A 172 -10.55 -6.30 7.93
CA PHE A 172 -11.73 -7.16 7.75
C PHE A 172 -12.13 -7.89 9.03
N GLY A 173 -11.44 -7.61 10.13
CA GLY A 173 -11.72 -8.24 11.42
C GLY A 173 -13.09 -7.87 11.95
N VAL A 174 -13.92 -8.89 12.19
CA VAL A 174 -15.21 -8.82 12.90
C VAL A 174 -15.30 -9.96 13.89
N ASP A 175 -16.10 -9.80 14.91
CA ASP A 175 -16.33 -10.89 15.85
C ASP A 175 -17.50 -11.75 15.39
N GLY A 176 -17.32 -13.07 15.36
CA GLY A 176 -18.37 -14.02 15.01
C GLY A 176 -18.01 -14.96 13.86
N THR A 177 -19.05 -15.68 13.40
CA THR A 177 -18.93 -16.67 12.32
C THR A 177 -19.56 -16.11 11.05
N LEU A 178 -18.85 -16.26 9.94
CA LEU A 178 -19.35 -15.96 8.62
C LEU A 178 -20.04 -17.19 8.04
N ALA A 179 -21.20 -16.98 7.44
CA ALA A 179 -21.86 -17.98 6.62
C ALA A 179 -21.57 -17.66 5.14
N VAL A 180 -20.98 -18.61 4.44
CA VAL A 180 -20.61 -18.47 3.03
C VAL A 180 -21.39 -19.51 2.22
N PRO A 181 -22.57 -19.14 1.72
CA PRO A 181 -23.43 -20.05 0.97
C PRO A 181 -22.92 -20.19 -0.47
N ARG A 182 -22.89 -21.41 -0.97
CA ARG A 182 -22.63 -21.77 -2.38
C ARG A 182 -21.50 -20.98 -3.02
N ALA A 183 -20.36 -20.97 -2.33
CA ALA A 183 -19.20 -20.19 -2.75
C ALA A 183 -18.46 -20.82 -3.92
N VAL A 184 -18.04 -20.00 -4.85
CA VAL A 184 -17.08 -20.36 -5.89
C VAL A 184 -15.67 -20.26 -5.34
N GLY A 185 -14.92 -21.35 -5.41
CA GLY A 185 -13.53 -21.37 -5.00
C GLY A 185 -12.62 -20.66 -6.00
N GLN A 186 -11.63 -19.94 -5.50
CA GLN A 186 -10.65 -19.18 -6.28
C GLN A 186 -9.26 -19.68 -5.95
N LEU A 187 -8.45 -19.96 -6.97
CA LEU A 187 -7.01 -20.20 -6.85
C LEU A 187 -6.28 -18.91 -7.16
N LEU A 188 -5.45 -18.45 -6.21
CA LEU A 188 -4.65 -17.25 -6.38
C LEU A 188 -3.26 -17.59 -6.87
N GLY A 189 -2.85 -16.96 -7.94
CA GLY A 189 -1.49 -17.11 -8.46
C GLY A 189 -0.45 -16.50 -7.51
N ASN A 190 0.76 -17.00 -7.57
CA ASN A 190 1.88 -16.54 -6.77
C ASN A 190 2.74 -15.46 -7.48
N ALA A 191 2.44 -15.19 -8.74
CA ALA A 191 3.25 -14.28 -9.55
C ALA A 191 3.06 -12.82 -9.16
N SER A 192 1.86 -12.45 -8.71
CA SER A 192 1.53 -11.07 -8.37
C SER A 192 1.54 -10.80 -6.86
N PRO A 193 2.42 -9.91 -6.35
CA PRO A 193 2.37 -9.46 -4.96
C PRO A 193 1.17 -8.54 -4.67
N LEU A 194 0.42 -8.13 -5.71
CA LEU A 194 -0.72 -7.23 -5.61
C LEU A 194 -2.02 -7.96 -5.23
N LEU A 195 -2.00 -9.30 -5.30
CA LEU A 195 -3.12 -10.16 -4.99
C LEU A 195 -2.97 -10.76 -3.59
N ALA A 196 -4.02 -10.70 -2.78
CA ALA A 196 -4.02 -11.26 -1.45
C ALA A 196 -5.38 -11.89 -1.09
N PRO A 197 -5.40 -13.05 -0.40
CA PRO A 197 -6.62 -13.62 0.12
C PRO A 197 -7.13 -12.84 1.32
N ILE A 198 -8.45 -12.58 1.38
CA ILE A 198 -9.13 -12.05 2.57
C ILE A 198 -9.71 -13.20 3.39
N LEU A 199 -10.41 -14.13 2.74
CA LEU A 199 -11.02 -15.28 3.38
C LEU A 199 -10.64 -16.55 2.62
N ARG A 200 -10.05 -17.49 3.31
CA ARG A 200 -9.71 -18.82 2.78
C ARG A 200 -10.72 -19.86 3.24
N ALA A 201 -10.87 -20.91 2.45
CA ALA A 201 -11.65 -22.05 2.84
C ALA A 201 -11.00 -22.82 4.02
N PRO A 202 -11.78 -23.52 4.85
CA PRO A 202 -11.27 -24.44 5.83
C PRO A 202 -10.39 -25.56 5.21
N GLU A 203 -9.51 -26.16 5.99
CA GLU A 203 -8.60 -27.21 5.50
C GLU A 203 -9.35 -28.45 4.95
N THR A 204 -10.57 -28.67 5.41
CA THR A 204 -11.43 -29.82 5.04
C THR A 204 -12.31 -29.53 3.84
N ALA A 205 -12.35 -28.30 3.36
CA ALA A 205 -13.15 -27.89 2.21
C ALA A 205 -12.50 -28.28 0.87
N TYR A 206 -13.29 -28.51 -0.13
CA TYR A 206 -12.84 -28.79 -1.49
C TYR A 206 -13.83 -28.27 -2.53
N SER A 207 -13.36 -28.10 -3.78
CA SER A 207 -14.21 -27.69 -4.91
C SER A 207 -14.90 -28.91 -5.48
N TYR A 208 -16.22 -28.82 -5.66
CA TYR A 208 -17.07 -29.91 -6.15
C TYR A 208 -18.04 -29.38 -7.21
N ASN A 209 -18.28 -30.16 -8.25
CA ASN A 209 -19.28 -29.86 -9.25
C ASN A 209 -20.55 -30.74 -9.04
N PRO A 210 -21.67 -30.18 -8.55
CA PRO A 210 -22.86 -30.97 -8.26
C PRO A 210 -23.60 -31.50 -9.51
N LYS A 211 -23.17 -31.15 -10.72
CA LYS A 211 -23.75 -31.60 -11.98
C LYS A 211 -23.05 -32.80 -12.58
N GLU A 212 -21.93 -33.21 -12.01
CA GLU A 212 -21.20 -34.40 -12.42
C GLU A 212 -21.61 -35.58 -11.54
N ASP A 213 -22.17 -36.62 -12.16
CA ASP A 213 -22.57 -37.85 -11.49
C ASP A 213 -21.41 -38.84 -11.35
N GLU A 214 -20.22 -38.51 -11.89
CA GLU A 214 -19.03 -39.36 -11.85
C GLU A 214 -18.25 -39.18 -10.54
N ALA A 215 -17.54 -40.23 -10.14
CA ALA A 215 -16.66 -40.13 -9.00
C ALA A 215 -15.58 -39.09 -9.24
N LEU A 216 -15.34 -38.23 -8.25
CA LEU A 216 -14.27 -37.22 -8.30
C LEU A 216 -12.91 -37.91 -8.44
N GLU A 217 -12.35 -37.93 -9.65
CA GLU A 217 -11.00 -38.38 -9.85
C GLU A 217 -9.98 -37.32 -9.45
N ASP A 218 -10.20 -36.06 -9.86
CA ASP A 218 -9.35 -34.91 -9.54
C ASP A 218 -10.17 -33.72 -9.08
N VAL A 219 -9.83 -33.15 -7.92
CA VAL A 219 -10.43 -31.92 -7.44
C VAL A 219 -9.64 -30.70 -7.93
N PHE A 220 -10.33 -29.64 -8.33
CA PHE A 220 -9.68 -28.39 -8.76
C PHE A 220 -8.71 -27.85 -7.69
N ALA A 221 -9.13 -27.81 -6.43
CA ALA A 221 -8.31 -27.47 -5.29
C ALA A 221 -8.99 -27.86 -3.99
N SER A 222 -8.24 -27.95 -2.91
CA SER A 222 -8.73 -28.30 -1.58
C SER A 222 -8.08 -27.46 -0.48
N GLY A 223 -8.78 -27.35 0.64
CA GLY A 223 -8.29 -26.72 1.87
C GLY A 223 -7.93 -25.26 1.72
N ALA A 224 -6.88 -24.85 2.39
CA ALA A 224 -6.41 -23.46 2.45
C ALA A 224 -5.86 -22.91 1.11
N GLN A 225 -5.75 -23.74 0.07
CA GLN A 225 -5.43 -23.27 -1.28
C GLN A 225 -6.60 -22.50 -1.90
N LEU A 226 -7.83 -22.89 -1.55
CA LEU A 226 -9.05 -22.22 -1.98
C LEU A 226 -9.22 -20.90 -1.25
N SER A 227 -9.27 -19.81 -1.98
CA SER A 227 -9.73 -18.51 -1.49
C SER A 227 -11.22 -18.35 -1.81
N LEU A 228 -12.01 -17.89 -0.84
CA LEU A 228 -13.41 -17.57 -1.01
C LEU A 228 -13.63 -16.09 -1.28
N ILE A 229 -12.74 -15.26 -0.75
CA ILE A 229 -12.73 -13.82 -0.99
C ILE A 229 -11.27 -13.40 -1.21
N SER A 230 -11.02 -12.72 -2.31
CA SER A 230 -9.70 -12.22 -2.66
C SER A 230 -9.72 -10.73 -2.97
N ALA A 231 -8.61 -10.08 -2.74
CA ALA A 231 -8.39 -8.67 -3.02
C ALA A 231 -7.19 -8.49 -3.92
N PHE A 232 -7.37 -7.75 -4.97
CA PHE A 232 -6.31 -7.24 -5.82
C PHE A 232 -6.20 -5.72 -5.62
N GLN A 233 -5.00 -5.24 -5.39
CA GLN A 233 -4.74 -3.80 -5.30
C GLN A 233 -3.75 -3.42 -6.38
N ALA A 234 -4.18 -2.62 -7.33
CA ALA A 234 -3.36 -2.15 -8.44
C ALA A 234 -2.24 -1.21 -7.96
N ARG A 235 -1.26 -0.96 -8.81
CA ARG A 235 -0.14 -0.04 -8.49
C ARG A 235 -0.58 1.41 -8.28
N ASN A 236 -1.68 1.83 -8.91
CA ASN A 236 -2.33 3.12 -8.70
C ASN A 236 -3.21 3.16 -7.44
N SER A 237 -3.20 2.09 -6.63
CA SER A 237 -4.02 1.90 -5.44
C SER A 237 -5.51 1.65 -5.69
N ALA A 238 -5.96 1.50 -6.93
CA ALA A 238 -7.30 1.01 -7.24
C ALA A 238 -7.49 -0.40 -6.70
N ARG A 239 -8.70 -0.72 -6.25
CA ARG A 239 -9.02 -1.96 -5.55
C ARG A 239 -10.03 -2.79 -6.33
N PHE A 240 -9.74 -4.05 -6.46
CA PHE A 240 -10.61 -5.03 -7.08
C PHE A 240 -10.82 -6.19 -6.11
N THR A 241 -12.04 -6.35 -5.63
CA THR A 241 -12.40 -7.41 -4.68
C THR A 241 -13.26 -8.45 -5.37
N VAL A 242 -12.91 -9.73 -5.21
CA VAL A 242 -13.68 -10.85 -5.72
C VAL A 242 -14.31 -11.58 -4.54
N LEU A 243 -15.64 -11.57 -4.52
CA LEU A 243 -16.45 -12.27 -3.52
C LEU A 243 -16.96 -13.57 -4.15
N GLY A 244 -16.59 -14.72 -3.58
CA GLY A 244 -16.98 -16.03 -4.10
C GLY A 244 -18.45 -16.37 -3.95
N SER A 245 -19.19 -15.65 -3.10
CA SER A 245 -20.62 -15.86 -2.90
C SER A 245 -21.37 -14.53 -2.81
N ALA A 246 -22.11 -14.19 -3.83
CA ALA A 246 -23.00 -13.01 -3.82
C ALA A 246 -24.08 -13.10 -2.74
N GLU A 247 -24.47 -14.31 -2.39
CA GLU A 247 -25.50 -14.55 -1.39
C GLU A 247 -25.11 -14.08 0.01
N MET A 248 -23.81 -14.03 0.32
CA MET A 248 -23.34 -13.45 1.58
C MET A 248 -23.81 -12.02 1.82
N LEU A 249 -24.12 -11.27 0.74
CA LEU A 249 -24.61 -9.88 0.79
C LEU A 249 -26.13 -9.78 0.88
N GLN A 250 -26.85 -10.90 0.81
CA GLN A 250 -28.31 -10.89 0.86
C GLN A 250 -28.84 -10.69 2.28
N ASP A 251 -29.98 -10.04 2.40
CA ASP A 251 -30.68 -9.77 3.66
C ASP A 251 -31.00 -11.04 4.46
N THR A 252 -31.24 -12.14 3.75
CA THR A 252 -31.48 -13.47 4.34
C THR A 252 -30.27 -13.96 5.15
N TRP A 253 -29.06 -13.72 4.67
CA TRP A 253 -27.83 -14.15 5.32
C TRP A 253 -27.28 -13.12 6.32
N PHE A 254 -27.71 -11.87 6.25
CA PHE A 254 -27.39 -10.86 7.25
C PHE A 254 -28.10 -11.13 8.60
N ASN A 255 -29.30 -11.70 8.52
CA ASN A 255 -30.14 -11.98 9.69
C ASN A 255 -30.23 -13.49 10.01
N ALA A 256 -29.43 -14.33 9.35
CA ALA A 256 -29.49 -15.78 9.51
C ALA A 256 -28.99 -16.23 10.88
N GLN A 257 -29.66 -17.28 11.39
CA GLN A 257 -29.24 -18.02 12.57
C GLN A 257 -28.70 -19.37 12.10
N VAL A 258 -27.42 -19.58 12.26
CA VAL A 258 -26.68 -20.77 11.79
C VAL A 258 -26.29 -21.68 12.94
N LYS A 259 -26.10 -22.96 12.64
CA LYS A 259 -25.71 -23.97 13.62
C LYS A 259 -24.64 -24.88 13.06
N ALA A 260 -23.44 -24.81 13.63
CA ALA A 260 -22.37 -25.74 13.27
C ALA A 260 -22.71 -27.18 13.75
N PRO A 261 -22.19 -28.24 13.08
CA PRO A 261 -22.51 -29.65 13.42
C PRO A 261 -22.21 -30.02 14.86
N LYS A 262 -21.20 -29.44 15.46
CA LYS A 262 -20.78 -29.69 16.85
C LYS A 262 -21.36 -28.71 17.88
N ALA A 263 -22.12 -27.69 17.42
CA ALA A 263 -22.65 -26.68 18.31
C ALA A 263 -24.02 -27.10 18.90
N THR A 264 -24.23 -26.84 20.17
CA THR A 264 -25.52 -27.05 20.83
C THR A 264 -26.51 -25.92 20.56
N GLN A 265 -25.99 -24.70 20.37
CA GLN A 265 -26.79 -23.48 20.16
C GLN A 265 -26.61 -22.89 18.76
N THR A 266 -27.59 -22.14 18.32
CA THR A 266 -27.52 -21.34 17.10
C THR A 266 -26.84 -20.01 17.39
N THR A 267 -26.07 -19.52 16.42
CA THR A 267 -25.40 -18.20 16.47
C THR A 267 -25.87 -17.34 15.31
N SER A 268 -25.96 -16.04 15.52
CA SER A 268 -26.19 -15.10 14.42
C SER A 268 -24.94 -14.97 13.56
N THR A 269 -25.13 -14.78 12.28
CA THR A 269 -24.04 -14.54 11.34
C THR A 269 -23.43 -13.15 11.52
N ALA A 270 -22.13 -13.01 11.26
CA ALA A 270 -21.41 -11.74 11.23
C ALA A 270 -21.34 -11.15 9.80
N ASN A 271 -22.15 -11.66 8.86
CA ASN A 271 -22.05 -11.30 7.44
C ASN A 271 -22.27 -9.81 7.19
N LYS A 272 -23.21 -9.18 7.90
CA LYS A 272 -23.49 -7.74 7.75
C LYS A 272 -22.26 -6.90 8.10
N ALA A 273 -21.71 -7.08 9.29
CA ALA A 273 -20.54 -6.33 9.74
C ALA A 273 -19.29 -6.61 8.86
N PHE A 274 -19.18 -7.83 8.35
CA PHE A 274 -18.11 -8.17 7.41
C PHE A 274 -18.31 -7.50 6.04
N ALA A 275 -19.53 -7.47 5.50
CA ALA A 275 -19.86 -6.80 4.24
C ALA A 275 -19.60 -5.27 4.32
N GLU A 276 -19.90 -4.65 5.46
CA GLU A 276 -19.56 -3.25 5.75
C GLU A 276 -18.05 -3.02 5.68
N LYS A 277 -17.24 -3.86 6.34
CA LYS A 277 -15.77 -3.76 6.31
C LYS A 277 -15.20 -4.03 4.91
N LEU A 278 -15.72 -5.04 4.21
CA LEU A 278 -15.30 -5.42 2.87
C LEU A 278 -15.55 -4.29 1.86
N SER A 279 -16.75 -3.72 1.86
CA SER A 279 -17.11 -2.59 0.99
C SER A 279 -16.36 -1.32 1.37
N ALA A 280 -16.16 -1.03 2.66
CA ALA A 280 -15.37 0.11 3.14
C ALA A 280 -13.92 0.04 2.65
N TRP A 281 -13.32 -1.15 2.69
CA TRP A 281 -11.99 -1.33 2.13
C TRP A 281 -12.01 -1.22 0.60
N THR A 282 -12.91 -1.90 -0.08
CA THR A 282 -12.98 -1.91 -1.56
C THR A 282 -13.18 -0.50 -2.11
N PHE A 283 -14.00 0.31 -1.49
CA PHE A 283 -14.32 1.67 -1.94
C PHE A 283 -13.44 2.75 -1.31
N GLN A 284 -12.29 2.36 -0.73
CA GLN A 284 -11.28 3.28 -0.21
C GLN A 284 -11.80 4.22 0.90
N GLU A 285 -12.64 3.72 1.81
CA GLU A 285 -13.00 4.40 3.05
C GLU A 285 -11.95 4.17 4.15
N ILE A 286 -11.28 3.01 4.12
CA ILE A 286 -10.26 2.60 5.09
C ILE A 286 -9.01 2.07 4.38
N GLY A 287 -7.87 2.07 5.07
CA GLY A 287 -6.61 1.57 4.53
C GLY A 287 -6.03 2.44 3.41
N VAL A 288 -6.31 3.74 3.41
CA VAL A 288 -5.76 4.70 2.44
C VAL A 288 -4.74 5.57 3.14
N LEU A 289 -3.50 5.55 2.65
CA LEU A 289 -2.44 6.42 3.11
C LEU A 289 -2.41 7.70 2.28
N LYS A 290 -2.28 8.82 2.96
CA LYS A 290 -2.14 10.14 2.35
C LYS A 290 -0.79 10.73 2.74
N VAL A 291 -0.03 11.14 1.73
CA VAL A 291 1.23 11.85 1.92
C VAL A 291 0.93 13.34 2.15
N GLY A 292 1.43 13.87 3.23
CA GLY A 292 1.35 15.27 3.57
C GLY A 292 2.60 16.03 3.10
N LYS A 293 3.25 16.73 4.03
CA LYS A 293 4.47 17.47 3.72
C LYS A 293 5.67 16.55 3.56
N VAL A 294 6.42 16.75 2.48
CA VAL A 294 7.72 16.09 2.25
C VAL A 294 8.78 17.18 2.23
N GLN A 295 9.75 17.08 3.13
CA GLN A 295 10.78 18.10 3.32
C GLN A 295 12.15 17.47 3.47
N HIS A 296 13.15 18.13 2.89
CA HIS A 296 14.55 17.84 3.14
C HIS A 296 15.33 19.16 3.22
N TYR A 297 16.37 19.16 4.01
CA TYR A 297 17.19 20.35 4.21
C TYR A 297 18.58 19.98 4.70
N LEU A 298 19.50 20.95 4.59
CA LEU A 298 20.87 20.82 5.09
C LEU A 298 20.89 20.86 6.63
N ASN A 299 21.38 19.80 7.25
CA ASN A 299 21.47 19.64 8.71
C ASN A 299 22.90 19.92 9.21
N GLU A 300 23.40 21.13 8.96
CA GLU A 300 24.75 21.53 9.33
C GLU A 300 24.75 22.87 10.11
N GLY A 301 25.83 23.14 10.81
CA GLY A 301 26.03 24.39 11.55
C GLY A 301 25.06 24.54 12.72
N LYS A 302 24.39 25.70 12.82
CA LYS A 302 23.44 26.01 13.87
C LYS A 302 22.13 25.20 13.80
N VAL A 303 21.83 24.62 12.64
CA VAL A 303 20.64 23.81 12.39
C VAL A 303 20.82 22.40 12.96
N LYS A 304 22.08 21.95 13.12
CA LYS A 304 22.37 20.58 13.53
C LYS A 304 21.81 20.32 14.93
N ASP A 305 20.88 19.36 14.98
CA ASP A 305 20.24 18.87 16.22
C ASP A 305 19.49 19.93 17.05
N SER A 306 19.17 21.11 16.48
CA SER A 306 18.45 22.14 17.21
C SER A 306 16.93 21.98 17.04
N THR A 307 16.23 21.98 18.18
CA THR A 307 14.76 21.91 18.23
C THR A 307 14.09 23.29 18.19
N ASN A 308 14.84 24.37 18.48
CA ASN A 308 14.32 25.73 18.55
C ASN A 308 15.20 26.67 17.72
N LEU A 309 14.86 26.81 16.44
CA LEU A 309 15.50 27.77 15.53
C LEU A 309 14.67 29.05 15.44
N SER A 310 15.33 30.22 15.42
CA SER A 310 14.69 31.46 15.02
C SER A 310 14.33 31.44 13.53
N VAL A 311 13.34 32.23 13.11
CA VAL A 311 12.88 32.25 11.70
C VAL A 311 14.01 32.55 10.71
N SER A 312 15.01 33.34 11.11
CA SER A 312 16.18 33.68 10.29
C SER A 312 17.24 32.56 10.22
N GLU A 313 17.14 31.54 11.05
CA GLU A 313 18.07 30.41 11.13
C GLU A 313 17.52 29.14 10.49
N PHE A 314 16.28 29.18 10.01
CA PHE A 314 15.70 28.04 9.29
C PHE A 314 16.49 27.77 8.01
N PRO A 315 16.86 26.52 7.75
CA PRO A 315 17.53 26.15 6.51
C PRO A 315 16.59 26.31 5.31
N GLU A 316 17.17 26.46 4.13
CA GLU A 316 16.41 26.36 2.89
C GLU A 316 15.72 24.99 2.83
N ILE A 317 14.39 25.00 2.65
CA ILE A 317 13.59 23.78 2.56
C ILE A 317 13.54 23.32 1.11
N ASN A 318 13.81 22.04 0.90
CA ASN A 318 13.83 21.37 -0.40
C ASN A 318 14.80 22.01 -1.41
N PRO A 319 16.07 22.23 -1.03
CA PRO A 319 17.05 22.74 -1.98
C PRO A 319 17.24 21.76 -3.13
N VAL A 320 17.45 22.28 -4.33
CA VAL A 320 17.68 21.45 -5.52
C VAL A 320 19.11 20.90 -5.60
N MET A 321 20.04 21.42 -4.77
CA MET A 321 21.46 21.06 -4.82
C MET A 321 22.04 20.85 -3.45
N TYR A 322 22.80 19.76 -3.32
CA TYR A 322 23.65 19.45 -2.18
C TYR A 322 25.10 19.31 -2.61
N ARG A 323 26.01 19.38 -1.69
CA ARG A 323 27.41 19.04 -1.85
C ARG A 323 27.66 17.62 -1.35
N ILE A 324 28.63 16.91 -1.91
CA ILE A 324 29.12 15.66 -1.34
C ILE A 324 29.47 15.85 0.14
N LYS A 325 29.20 14.81 0.95
CA LYS A 325 29.44 14.80 2.40
C LYS A 325 28.64 15.83 3.22
N ASN A 326 27.59 16.46 2.65
CA ASN A 326 26.67 17.23 3.45
C ASN A 326 25.84 16.32 4.36
N ASP A 327 25.57 16.75 5.57
CA ASP A 327 24.56 16.12 6.42
C ASP A 327 23.17 16.63 6.02
N VAL A 328 22.24 15.73 5.72
CA VAL A 328 20.92 16.04 5.23
C VAL A 328 19.86 15.44 6.14
N HIS A 329 18.87 16.24 6.49
CA HIS A 329 17.66 15.78 7.14
C HIS A 329 16.55 15.59 6.11
N TYR A 330 15.86 14.45 6.17
CA TYR A 330 14.69 14.15 5.35
C TYR A 330 13.51 13.82 6.25
N SER A 331 12.33 14.36 5.92
CA SER A 331 11.08 14.08 6.61
C SER A 331 9.91 13.91 5.65
N ILE A 332 9.02 13.01 6.01
CA ILE A 332 7.76 12.75 5.30
C ILE A 332 6.63 12.64 6.31
N GLU A 333 5.53 13.29 6.00
CA GLU A 333 4.30 13.26 6.80
C GLU A 333 3.33 12.26 6.18
N LEU A 334 2.82 11.32 6.99
CA LEU A 334 1.85 10.32 6.56
C LEU A 334 0.63 10.32 7.48
N SER A 335 -0.53 10.26 6.85
CA SER A 335 -1.83 10.07 7.48
C SER A 335 -2.51 8.84 6.92
N GLU A 336 -3.32 8.19 7.72
CA GLU A 336 -4.23 7.13 7.27
C GLU A 336 -5.65 7.69 7.25
N TYR A 337 -6.38 7.40 6.19
CA TYR A 337 -7.79 7.78 6.07
C TYR A 337 -8.66 6.71 6.72
N ASP A 338 -9.48 7.10 7.67
CA ASP A 338 -10.37 6.23 8.43
C ASP A 338 -11.79 6.81 8.36
N GLY A 339 -12.50 6.42 7.33
CA GLY A 339 -13.87 6.80 7.03
C GLY A 339 -14.03 8.29 6.71
N ASP A 340 -14.12 9.15 7.71
CA ASP A 340 -14.41 10.58 7.57
C ASP A 340 -13.23 11.48 7.93
N ARG A 341 -12.17 10.93 8.49
CA ARG A 341 -11.06 11.70 9.07
C ARG A 341 -9.70 11.11 8.74
N LEU A 342 -8.70 11.99 8.80
CA LEU A 342 -7.30 11.58 8.77
C LEU A 342 -6.85 11.27 10.21
N VAL A 343 -6.23 10.11 10.37
CA VAL A 343 -5.61 9.68 11.63
C VAL A 343 -4.10 9.52 11.43
N PRO A 344 -3.31 9.67 12.49
CA PRO A 344 -1.87 9.48 12.39
C PRO A 344 -1.54 8.03 11.99
N PHE A 345 -0.82 7.86 10.90
CA PHE A 345 -0.38 6.54 10.46
C PHE A 345 0.67 5.95 11.41
N VAL A 346 0.47 4.70 11.80
CA VAL A 346 1.41 3.93 12.61
C VAL A 346 1.65 2.60 11.90
N PRO A 347 2.88 2.34 11.41
CA PRO A 347 3.22 1.05 10.84
C PRO A 347 3.15 -0.04 11.93
N SER A 348 2.97 -1.29 11.51
CA SER A 348 3.04 -2.46 12.38
C SER A 348 4.41 -2.55 13.07
N SER A 349 4.48 -3.22 14.23
CA SER A 349 5.72 -3.37 15.00
C SER A 349 6.86 -4.07 14.24
N GLU A 350 6.51 -4.92 13.28
CA GLU A 350 7.47 -5.65 12.44
C GLU A 350 7.78 -4.93 11.12
N ASP A 351 7.22 -3.75 10.90
CA ASP A 351 7.33 -3.00 9.66
C ASP A 351 8.00 -1.64 9.87
N SER A 352 8.71 -1.19 8.86
CA SER A 352 9.40 0.10 8.86
C SER A 352 9.25 0.82 7.53
N LEU A 353 9.00 2.11 7.60
CA LEU A 353 9.09 2.99 6.45
C LEU A 353 10.57 3.22 6.11
N GLN A 354 10.94 3.17 4.85
CA GLN A 354 12.32 3.32 4.41
C GLN A 354 12.48 4.45 3.40
N LEU A 355 13.55 5.22 3.58
CA LEU A 355 14.06 6.16 2.59
C LEU A 355 15.17 5.48 1.80
N GLU A 356 15.10 5.55 0.49
CA GLU A 356 16.18 5.20 -0.41
C GLU A 356 16.76 6.49 -1.00
N PHE A 357 18.06 6.66 -0.88
CA PHE A 357 18.81 7.70 -1.57
C PHE A 357 19.63 7.04 -2.68
N SER A 358 19.22 7.26 -3.93
CA SER A 358 19.73 6.51 -5.07
C SER A 358 20.05 7.41 -6.27
N MET A 359 21.03 6.98 -7.05
CA MET A 359 21.32 7.53 -8.37
C MET A 359 20.83 6.54 -9.45
N LEU A 360 21.63 5.60 -9.89
CA LEU A 360 21.20 4.46 -10.72
C LEU A 360 20.88 3.24 -9.86
N SER A 361 21.63 3.10 -8.77
CA SER A 361 21.44 2.09 -7.72
C SER A 361 21.34 2.77 -6.36
N PRO A 362 20.79 2.10 -5.34
CA PRO A 362 20.74 2.65 -3.99
C PRO A 362 22.13 2.84 -3.39
N PHE A 363 22.41 4.04 -2.87
CA PHE A 363 23.57 4.31 -2.03
C PHE A 363 23.23 4.13 -0.54
N HIS A 364 22.05 4.61 -0.14
CA HIS A 364 21.57 4.46 1.23
C HIS A 364 20.14 3.93 1.22
N ARG A 365 19.85 2.99 2.12
CA ARG A 365 18.50 2.59 2.53
C ARG A 365 18.40 2.76 4.03
N LEU A 366 17.61 3.71 4.46
CA LEU A 366 17.53 4.16 5.84
C LEU A 366 16.12 4.00 6.38
N ALA A 367 16.00 3.47 7.59
CA ALA A 367 14.70 3.44 8.26
C ALA A 367 14.29 4.86 8.68
N LEU A 368 13.09 5.25 8.29
CA LEU A 368 12.46 6.50 8.74
C LEU A 368 11.80 6.24 10.10
N LYS A 369 12.25 6.98 11.11
CA LYS A 369 11.73 6.87 12.48
C LYS A 369 10.61 7.88 12.70
N PRO A 370 9.55 7.53 13.44
CA PRO A 370 8.54 8.50 13.84
C PRO A 370 9.17 9.52 14.78
N THR A 371 9.16 10.79 14.39
CA THR A 371 9.79 11.88 15.15
C THR A 371 8.75 12.69 15.90
N SER A 372 7.62 12.99 15.27
CA SER A 372 6.52 13.70 15.90
C SER A 372 5.18 13.17 15.40
N ARG A 373 4.16 13.36 16.21
CA ARG A 373 2.79 12.96 15.91
C ARG A 373 1.86 14.16 16.13
N THR A 374 1.09 14.46 15.10
CA THR A 374 0.03 15.47 15.17
C THR A 374 -1.33 14.77 15.41
N ALA A 375 -2.40 15.54 15.49
CA ALA A 375 -3.75 14.98 15.63
C ALA A 375 -4.17 14.13 14.40
N THR A 376 -3.63 14.44 13.21
CA THR A 376 -4.04 13.86 11.93
C THR A 376 -2.94 13.11 11.20
N SER A 377 -1.68 13.24 11.62
CA SER A 377 -0.54 12.70 10.89
C SER A 377 0.61 12.28 11.79
N THR A 378 1.51 11.45 11.26
CA THR A 378 2.81 11.12 11.86
C THR A 378 3.90 11.60 10.93
N ILE A 379 4.89 12.31 11.47
CA ILE A 379 6.09 12.73 10.75
C ILE A 379 7.18 11.70 10.98
N PHE A 380 7.68 11.14 9.89
CA PHE A 380 8.79 10.21 9.88
C PHE A 380 10.02 10.92 9.36
N SER A 381 11.15 10.76 10.02
CA SER A 381 12.39 11.42 9.58
C SER A 381 13.62 10.56 9.75
N THR A 382 14.67 10.95 9.04
CA THR A 382 16.02 10.41 9.17
C THR A 382 17.04 11.46 8.78
N THR A 383 18.26 11.33 9.33
CA THR A 383 19.40 12.17 9.00
C THR A 383 20.52 11.27 8.49
N PHE A 384 21.20 11.70 7.45
CA PHE A 384 22.30 10.94 6.88
C PHE A 384 23.28 11.88 6.14
N THR A 385 24.49 11.37 5.91
CA THR A 385 25.51 12.08 5.15
C THR A 385 25.44 11.67 3.68
N VAL A 386 25.39 12.67 2.78
CA VAL A 386 25.40 12.46 1.34
C VAL A 386 26.70 11.74 0.92
N PRO A 387 26.63 10.72 0.04
CA PRO A 387 27.81 9.98 -0.44
C PRO A 387 28.86 10.87 -1.09
N ASP A 388 30.09 10.36 -1.15
CA ASP A 388 31.23 10.99 -1.85
C ASP A 388 31.14 10.72 -3.38
N GLN A 389 29.98 10.93 -3.94
CA GLN A 389 29.67 10.75 -5.36
C GLN A 389 28.82 11.92 -5.84
N HIS A 390 29.22 12.55 -6.95
CA HIS A 390 28.43 13.60 -7.56
C HIS A 390 27.47 13.05 -8.62
N GLY A 391 26.40 13.77 -8.88
CA GLY A 391 25.42 13.40 -9.89
C GLY A 391 24.00 13.76 -9.49
N ILE A 392 23.04 13.17 -10.20
CA ILE A 392 21.60 13.36 -9.94
C ILE A 392 21.13 12.23 -9.06
N PHE A 393 20.69 12.57 -7.86
CA PHE A 393 20.18 11.65 -6.87
C PHE A 393 18.69 11.81 -6.68
N ASN A 394 18.06 10.75 -6.19
CA ASN A 394 16.64 10.74 -5.84
C ASN A 394 16.48 10.33 -4.39
N PHE A 395 15.67 11.08 -3.64
CA PHE A 395 15.03 10.60 -2.43
C PHE A 395 13.79 9.82 -2.85
N ILE A 396 13.72 8.54 -2.50
CA ILE A 396 12.60 7.68 -2.84
C ILE A 396 12.06 7.06 -1.56
N VAL A 397 10.77 7.27 -1.33
CA VAL A 397 9.99 6.53 -0.34
C VAL A 397 9.00 5.66 -1.09
N ASN A 398 9.23 4.34 -1.05
CA ASN A 398 8.39 3.37 -1.73
C ASN A 398 7.85 2.38 -0.69
N TYR A 399 6.62 2.64 -0.24
CA TYR A 399 5.98 1.83 0.77
C TYR A 399 4.76 1.14 0.18
N LYS A 400 4.83 -0.18 0.07
CA LYS A 400 3.79 -1.04 -0.50
C LYS A 400 3.50 -2.17 0.46
N ARG A 401 2.27 -2.22 0.96
CA ARG A 401 1.80 -3.28 1.85
C ARG A 401 0.42 -3.75 1.39
N PRO A 402 0.12 -5.04 1.54
CA PRO A 402 -1.22 -5.54 1.27
C PRO A 402 -2.26 -4.75 2.05
N PHE A 403 -3.39 -4.48 1.41
CA PHE A 403 -4.54 -3.77 1.96
C PHE A 403 -4.34 -2.29 2.34
N LEU A 404 -3.14 -1.74 2.14
CA LEU A 404 -2.84 -0.31 2.27
C LEU A 404 -2.59 0.31 0.91
N SER A 405 -3.03 1.54 0.68
CA SER A 405 -2.70 2.25 -0.55
C SER A 405 -1.18 2.45 -0.67
N ASN A 406 -0.67 2.39 -1.89
CA ASN A 406 0.74 2.51 -2.17
C ASN A 406 1.22 3.95 -1.96
N VAL A 407 2.34 4.11 -1.28
CA VAL A 407 3.04 5.39 -1.18
C VAL A 407 4.28 5.32 -2.05
N TYR A 408 4.36 6.21 -3.02
CA TYR A 408 5.54 6.38 -3.86
C TYR A 408 5.84 7.87 -4.01
N GLU A 409 6.80 8.36 -3.22
CA GLU A 409 7.31 9.71 -3.29
C GLU A 409 8.72 9.72 -3.83
N LYS A 410 8.97 10.58 -4.83
CA LYS A 410 10.28 10.75 -5.44
C LYS A 410 10.62 12.23 -5.51
N ARG A 411 11.78 12.61 -4.97
CA ARG A 411 12.34 13.96 -5.08
C ARG A 411 13.73 13.86 -5.67
N THR A 412 13.98 14.61 -6.73
CA THR A 412 15.27 14.61 -7.42
C THR A 412 16.10 15.80 -6.98
N VAL A 413 17.36 15.56 -6.67
CA VAL A 413 18.33 16.58 -6.25
C VAL A 413 19.66 16.37 -6.97
N THR A 414 20.42 17.44 -7.14
CA THR A 414 21.76 17.39 -7.70
C THR A 414 22.77 17.38 -6.55
N VAL A 415 23.74 16.49 -6.62
CA VAL A 415 24.90 16.48 -5.71
C VAL A 415 26.12 16.92 -6.48
N ARG A 416 26.80 17.98 -6.03
CA ARG A 416 28.02 18.52 -6.63
C ARG A 416 29.26 18.17 -5.80
N HIS A 417 30.40 18.24 -6.43
CA HIS A 417 31.70 18.19 -5.74
C HIS A 417 31.94 19.42 -4.86
N PHE A 418 32.98 19.36 -4.03
CA PHE A 418 33.54 20.54 -3.39
C PHE A 418 33.95 21.57 -4.44
N ALA A 419 33.61 22.83 -4.21
CA ALA A 419 34.24 23.94 -4.89
C ALA A 419 35.73 24.07 -4.44
N HIS A 420 36.52 24.82 -5.20
CA HIS A 420 37.96 24.91 -4.93
C HIS A 420 38.28 25.44 -3.51
N ASP A 421 37.46 26.34 -3.01
CA ASP A 421 37.58 26.96 -1.68
C ASP A 421 36.92 26.16 -0.53
N GLU A 422 36.13 25.14 -0.86
CA GLU A 422 35.39 24.31 0.11
C GLU A 422 36.17 23.06 0.56
N TRP A 423 37.28 22.76 -0.06
CA TRP A 423 38.13 21.63 0.35
C TRP A 423 38.61 21.82 1.78
N PRO A 424 38.53 20.78 2.63
CA PRO A 424 39.06 20.90 4.00
C PRO A 424 40.51 21.22 3.98
N ARG A 425 40.90 22.34 4.60
CA ARG A 425 42.28 22.74 4.73
C ARG A 425 42.96 21.85 5.77
N SER A 426 44.07 21.21 5.37
CA SER A 426 44.94 20.52 6.31
C SER A 426 45.86 21.53 6.97
N PHE A 427 45.69 21.72 8.28
CA PHE A 427 46.64 22.51 9.08
C PHE A 427 47.92 21.72 9.37
N VAL A 428 47.91 20.41 9.14
CA VAL A 428 49.08 19.54 9.33
C VAL A 428 49.57 19.12 7.95
N ILE A 429 50.61 19.78 7.48
CA ILE A 429 51.29 19.46 6.21
C ILE A 429 52.29 18.36 6.48
N SER A 430 51.83 17.13 6.68
CA SER A 430 52.69 15.97 7.00
C SER A 430 53.75 15.69 5.92
N GLY A 431 53.44 15.96 4.64
CA GLY A 431 54.39 15.84 3.54
C GLY A 431 55.50 16.89 3.53
N ALA A 432 55.38 17.97 4.28
CA ALA A 432 56.41 19.00 4.40
C ALA A 432 57.46 18.71 5.49
N TYR A 433 57.16 17.89 6.49
CA TYR A 433 58.05 17.57 7.57
C TYR A 433 59.41 16.97 7.13
N PRO A 434 59.45 16.01 6.19
CA PRO A 434 60.72 15.49 5.69
C PRO A 434 61.61 16.57 5.04
N TRP A 435 60.99 17.49 4.30
CA TRP A 435 61.72 18.61 3.65
C TRP A 435 62.23 19.62 4.67
N ILE A 436 61.43 19.99 5.66
CA ILE A 436 61.84 20.89 6.75
C ILE A 436 62.97 20.25 7.56
N ALA A 437 62.85 18.96 7.90
CA ALA A 437 63.89 18.23 8.59
C ALA A 437 65.20 18.15 7.75
N GLY A 438 65.02 17.87 6.43
CA GLY A 438 66.17 17.85 5.51
C GLY A 438 66.92 19.19 5.45
N ILE A 439 66.19 20.29 5.31
CA ILE A 439 66.80 21.66 5.34
C ILE A 439 67.48 21.91 6.68
N GLY A 440 66.84 21.55 7.80
CA GLY A 440 67.39 21.70 9.14
C GLY A 440 68.74 20.94 9.31
N VAL A 441 68.72 19.68 8.89
CA VAL A 441 69.96 18.83 8.95
C VAL A 441 71.07 19.39 8.07
N THR A 442 70.78 19.82 6.85
CA THR A 442 71.72 20.41 5.91
C THR A 442 72.35 21.70 6.47
N ALA A 443 71.50 22.61 6.99
CA ALA A 443 71.94 23.86 7.59
C ALA A 443 72.85 23.61 8.83
N THR A 444 72.37 22.67 9.71
CA THR A 444 73.23 22.31 10.90
C THR A 444 74.50 21.66 10.50
N GLY A 445 74.51 20.74 9.54
CA GLY A 445 75.72 20.11 9.02
C GLY A 445 76.67 21.13 8.40
N TRP A 446 76.18 22.11 7.66
CA TRP A 446 76.99 23.20 7.12
C TRP A 446 77.59 24.07 8.22
N LEU A 447 76.84 24.46 9.24
CA LEU A 447 77.39 25.22 10.36
C LEU A 447 78.44 24.46 11.12
N ILE A 448 78.23 23.17 11.37
CA ILE A 448 79.29 22.33 12.00
C ILE A 448 80.57 22.28 11.13
N PHE A 449 80.38 22.06 9.82
CA PHE A 449 81.47 22.05 8.88
C PHE A 449 82.28 23.36 8.92
N VAL A 450 81.59 24.52 8.85
CA VAL A 450 82.21 25.84 8.92
C VAL A 450 82.96 26.02 10.25
N ALA A 451 82.31 25.64 11.37
CA ALA A 451 82.94 25.72 12.66
C ALA A 451 84.24 24.86 12.74
N VAL A 452 84.22 23.62 12.30
CA VAL A 452 85.34 22.72 12.26
C VAL A 452 86.40 23.25 11.33
N TRP A 453 86.04 23.79 10.16
CA TRP A 453 86.98 24.38 9.20
C TRP A 453 87.67 25.61 9.79
N LEU A 454 87.00 26.52 10.41
CA LEU A 454 87.57 27.73 11.01
C LEU A 454 88.41 27.44 12.24
N TYR A 455 88.09 26.39 13.00
CA TYR A 455 88.88 26.00 14.19
C TYR A 455 89.91 24.90 13.94
N SER A 456 90.05 24.45 12.66
CA SER A 456 91.13 23.53 12.35
C SER A 456 92.52 24.23 12.55
N LYS A 457 93.28 23.76 13.50
CA LYS A 457 94.67 24.29 13.73
C LYS A 457 95.56 23.91 12.56
N PRO A 458 96.31 24.84 12.00
CA PRO A 458 97.30 24.49 11.01
C PRO A 458 98.37 23.55 11.65
N ASP A 459 98.74 22.50 10.91
CA ASP A 459 99.70 21.52 11.34
C ASP A 459 101.08 22.20 11.56
N GLU A 460 101.46 22.44 12.78
CA GLU A 460 102.78 23.04 13.17
C GLU A 460 103.93 22.18 12.74
N SER A 461 103.73 20.93 12.33
CA SER A 461 104.76 20.00 11.87
C SER A 461 105.37 20.34 10.50
N LYS A 462 104.71 21.14 9.68
CA LYS A 462 105.24 21.53 8.35
C LYS A 462 106.06 22.83 8.38
N ALA A 463 105.98 23.62 9.43
CA ALA A 463 106.72 24.88 9.55
C ALA A 463 108.20 24.70 10.02
N LYS A 464 108.59 23.50 10.49
CA LYS A 464 109.94 23.22 10.95
C LYS A 464 110.90 22.55 9.91
N ARG A 465 110.46 22.45 8.64
CA ARG A 465 111.27 21.80 7.58
C ARG A 465 111.82 22.77 6.53
N THR A 466 111.79 24.06 6.74
CA THR A 466 112.32 25.06 5.85
C THR A 466 113.14 26.08 6.67
N GLN A 467 114.16 25.60 7.40
CA GLN A 467 115.35 26.31 7.80
C GLN A 467 116.55 25.39 7.59
#